data_bcf57946c6b927878d27e8b66e66c70a
#
_entry.id   bcf57946c6b927878d27e8b66e66c70a
#
_cell.length_a   1.000
_cell.length_b   1.000
_cell.length_c   1.000
_cell.angle_alpha   90.00
_cell.angle_beta   90.00
_cell.angle_gamma   90.00
#
_symmetry.space_group_name_H-M   'P 1'
#
loop_
_entity.id
_entity.type
_entity.pdbx_description
1 polymer ?
#
loop_
_entity_poly.entity_id
_entity_poly.type
_entity_poly.pdbx_seq_one_letter_code
_entity_poly.pdbx_strand_id
1 'polypeptide(L)'
;LHELGHALLHFPEDMDEKVEEQYCNIFANDVLMPRQTFLQSIGEKRHDIALVELKNLQSEFGISVDALMYKARYLDVISENRYTTYWKKKNFDPNFKSQVEKSIIDDEHSTRFENLIYRALSSGLITESKAAVLLNKTTEEVLNNFVLA
;
A
#
# COMPACT_ATOMS: atom_id res chain seq x y z
N LEU A 1 0.58 9.69 3.28
CA LEU A 1 1.73 9.70 4.21
C LEU A 1 2.86 10.60 3.73
N HIS A 2 3.13 10.69 2.42
CA HIS A 2 4.12 11.62 1.86
C HIS A 2 3.81 13.07 2.27
N GLU A 3 2.58 13.55 2.04
CA GLU A 3 2.11 14.88 2.46
C GLU A 3 2.22 15.10 3.98
N LEU A 4 2.06 14.03 4.76
CA LEU A 4 2.28 14.10 6.20
C LEU A 4 3.77 14.31 6.53
N GLY A 5 4.66 13.79 5.69
CA GLY A 5 6.10 14.06 5.78
C GLY A 5 6.40 15.55 5.66
N HIS A 6 5.88 16.23 4.64
CA HIS A 6 6.01 17.69 4.48
C HIS A 6 5.46 18.48 5.68
N ALA A 7 4.38 18.00 6.30
CA ALA A 7 3.78 18.67 7.44
C ALA A 7 4.54 18.48 8.78
N LEU A 8 5.25 17.36 8.94
CA LEU A 8 5.91 17.00 10.20
C LEU A 8 7.41 17.20 10.19
N LEU A 9 8.07 17.06 9.05
CA LEU A 9 9.52 17.26 8.94
C LEU A 9 9.82 18.75 8.80
N HIS A 10 10.87 19.20 9.47
CA HIS A 10 11.37 20.56 9.39
C HIS A 10 12.64 20.57 8.58
N PHE A 11 12.59 21.22 7.43
CA PHE A 11 13.73 21.33 6.52
C PHE A 11 14.38 22.71 6.62
N PRO A 12 15.71 22.83 6.45
CA PRO A 12 16.38 24.12 6.29
C PRO A 12 15.84 24.84 5.04
N GLU A 13 15.75 26.19 5.09
CA GLU A 13 15.24 27.01 3.97
C GLU A 13 16.08 26.90 2.68
N ASP A 14 17.34 26.50 2.79
CA ASP A 14 18.28 26.33 1.70
C ASP A 14 18.39 24.86 1.21
N MET A 15 17.51 23.96 1.67
CA MET A 15 17.51 22.57 1.22
C MET A 15 17.01 22.47 -0.23
N ASP A 16 17.68 21.63 -1.03
CA ASP A 16 17.23 21.30 -2.37
C ASP A 16 15.88 20.55 -2.32
N GLU A 17 14.90 21.01 -3.08
CA GLU A 17 13.54 20.45 -3.15
C GLU A 17 13.54 18.93 -3.41
N LYS A 18 14.48 18.45 -4.27
CA LYS A 18 14.60 17.01 -4.54
C LYS A 18 15.04 16.20 -3.32
N VAL A 19 15.85 16.83 -2.46
CA VAL A 19 16.30 16.19 -1.21
C VAL A 19 15.16 16.15 -0.21
N GLU A 20 14.39 17.23 -0.11
CA GLU A 20 13.18 17.30 0.71
C GLU A 20 12.17 16.20 0.31
N GLU A 21 11.86 16.09 -0.99
CA GLU A 21 11.02 15.03 -1.55
C GLU A 21 11.52 13.62 -1.22
N GLN A 22 12.84 13.41 -1.23
CA GLN A 22 13.43 12.13 -0.84
C GLN A 22 13.19 11.82 0.64
N TYR A 23 13.34 12.78 1.55
CA TYR A 23 13.07 12.59 2.97
C TYR A 23 11.59 12.28 3.24
N CYS A 24 10.67 12.98 2.58
CA CYS A 24 9.23 12.71 2.69
C CYS A 24 8.88 11.30 2.19
N ASN A 25 9.50 10.85 1.11
CA ASN A 25 9.34 9.49 0.61
C ASN A 25 9.91 8.43 1.58
N ILE A 26 11.09 8.68 2.16
CA ILE A 26 11.69 7.79 3.17
C ILE A 26 10.79 7.71 4.40
N PHE A 27 10.30 8.86 4.90
CA PHE A 27 9.38 8.93 6.03
C PHE A 27 8.12 8.09 5.76
N ALA A 28 7.46 8.31 4.63
CA ALA A 28 6.25 7.56 4.26
C ALA A 28 6.50 6.04 4.19
N ASN A 29 7.63 5.64 3.60
CA ASN A 29 8.03 4.25 3.50
C ASN A 29 8.34 3.61 4.86
N ASP A 30 8.97 4.36 5.77
CA ASP A 30 9.34 3.84 7.09
C ASP A 30 8.14 3.74 8.03
N VAL A 31 7.15 4.60 7.86
CA VAL A 31 5.86 4.50 8.59
C VAL A 31 5.08 3.26 8.15
N LEU A 32 4.98 3.01 6.83
CA LEU A 32 4.25 1.85 6.30
C LEU A 32 4.96 0.53 6.58
N MET A 33 6.27 0.50 6.42
CA MET A 33 7.07 -0.71 6.59
C MET A 33 8.41 -0.37 7.24
N PRO A 34 8.55 -0.45 8.57
CA PRO A 34 9.79 -0.16 9.27
C PRO A 34 10.96 -1.00 8.76
N ARG A 35 12.17 -0.46 8.86
CA ARG A 35 13.41 -1.11 8.40
C ARG A 35 13.52 -2.57 8.85
N GLN A 36 13.24 -2.84 10.12
CA GLN A 36 13.38 -4.19 10.66
C GLN A 36 12.39 -5.17 10.01
N THR A 37 11.14 -4.75 9.83
CA THR A 37 10.10 -5.54 9.16
C THR A 37 10.50 -5.83 7.71
N PHE A 38 11.03 -4.82 7.01
CA PHE A 38 11.50 -4.99 5.63
C PHE A 38 12.63 -6.02 5.54
N LEU A 39 13.66 -5.92 6.40
CA LEU A 39 14.79 -6.84 6.41
C LEU A 39 14.39 -8.27 6.80
N GLN A 40 13.41 -8.42 7.70
CA GLN A 40 12.86 -9.74 8.04
C GLN A 40 12.10 -10.38 6.87
N SER A 41 11.39 -9.59 6.07
CA SER A 41 10.60 -10.09 4.94
C SER A 41 11.43 -10.37 3.69
N ILE A 42 12.43 -9.53 3.40
CA ILE A 42 13.24 -9.62 2.17
C ILE A 42 14.59 -10.29 2.42
N GLY A 43 15.17 -10.12 3.62
CA GLY A 43 16.54 -10.50 3.96
C GLY A 43 17.49 -9.31 3.93
N GLU A 44 18.67 -9.48 4.54
CA GLU A 44 19.66 -8.40 4.70
C GLU A 44 20.49 -8.14 3.44
N LYS A 45 20.75 -9.18 2.66
CA LYS A 45 21.54 -9.10 1.41
C LYS A 45 20.96 -10.02 0.35
N ARG A 46 20.64 -9.45 -0.80
CA ARG A 46 20.07 -10.19 -1.92
C ARG A 46 20.76 -9.80 -3.22
N HIS A 47 21.01 -10.78 -4.05
CA HIS A 47 21.46 -10.55 -5.42
C HIS A 47 20.30 -10.04 -6.27
N ASP A 48 19.11 -10.61 -6.08
CA ASP A 48 17.87 -10.29 -6.81
C ASP A 48 16.65 -10.49 -5.92
N ILE A 49 15.55 -9.83 -6.24
CA ILE A 49 14.25 -9.96 -5.59
C ILE A 49 13.22 -10.26 -6.67
N ALA A 50 12.44 -11.32 -6.49
CA ALA A 50 11.40 -11.67 -7.45
C ALA A 50 10.22 -10.67 -7.38
N LEU A 51 9.60 -10.37 -8.53
CA LEU A 51 8.46 -9.45 -8.58
C LEU A 51 7.29 -9.93 -7.70
N VAL A 52 7.09 -11.24 -7.59
CA VAL A 52 6.03 -11.82 -6.74
C VAL A 52 6.26 -11.52 -5.26
N GLU A 53 7.51 -11.53 -4.76
CA GLU A 53 7.83 -11.15 -3.39
C GLU A 53 7.43 -9.69 -3.12
N LEU A 54 7.81 -8.79 -4.04
CA LEU A 54 7.45 -7.36 -3.95
C LEU A 54 5.94 -7.13 -4.04
N LYS A 55 5.25 -7.89 -4.87
CA LYS A 55 3.78 -7.84 -4.99
C LYS A 55 3.07 -8.29 -3.71
N ASN A 56 3.55 -9.33 -3.06
CA ASN A 56 3.01 -9.77 -1.78
C ASN A 56 3.17 -8.69 -0.71
N LEU A 57 4.35 -8.06 -0.64
CA LEU A 57 4.57 -6.94 0.28
C LEU A 57 3.74 -5.70 -0.09
N GLN A 58 3.54 -5.42 -1.38
CA GLN A 58 2.63 -4.38 -1.82
C GLN A 58 1.21 -4.62 -1.30
N SER A 59 0.72 -5.84 -1.41
CA SER A 59 -0.62 -6.22 -0.91
C SER A 59 -0.73 -6.11 0.61
N GLU A 60 0.32 -6.50 1.34
CA GLU A 60 0.32 -6.54 2.80
C GLU A 60 0.47 -5.16 3.43
N PHE A 61 1.37 -4.31 2.90
CA PHE A 61 1.75 -3.04 3.50
C PHE A 61 1.25 -1.80 2.74
N GLY A 62 0.63 -1.96 1.59
CA GLY A 62 0.17 -0.84 0.78
C GLY A 62 1.29 -0.01 0.15
N ILE A 63 2.50 -0.56 0.01
CA ILE A 63 3.68 0.13 -0.54
C ILE A 63 3.87 -0.26 -2.00
N SER A 64 4.11 0.72 -2.87
CA SER A 64 4.37 0.43 -4.28
C SER A 64 5.64 -0.40 -4.48
N VAL A 65 5.67 -1.22 -5.55
CA VAL A 65 6.86 -2.01 -5.91
C VAL A 65 8.08 -1.11 -6.12
N ASP A 66 7.90 0.07 -6.71
CA ASP A 66 8.97 1.05 -6.91
C ASP A 66 9.57 1.52 -5.57
N ALA A 67 8.71 1.81 -4.59
CA ALA A 67 9.13 2.24 -3.26
C ALA A 67 9.85 1.11 -2.50
N LEU A 68 9.39 -0.14 -2.65
CA LEU A 68 10.08 -1.30 -2.09
C LEU A 68 11.47 -1.52 -2.72
N MET A 69 11.60 -1.35 -4.03
CA MET A 69 12.89 -1.43 -4.73
C MET A 69 13.83 -0.28 -4.33
N TYR A 70 13.30 0.93 -4.16
CA TYR A 70 14.06 2.06 -3.63
C TYR A 70 14.57 1.77 -2.21
N LYS A 71 13.69 1.26 -1.34
CA LYS A 71 14.05 0.89 0.04
C LYS A 71 15.09 -0.23 0.07
N ALA A 72 14.98 -1.24 -0.79
CA ALA A 72 15.97 -2.31 -0.90
C ALA A 72 17.37 -1.78 -1.27
N ARG A 73 17.43 -0.81 -2.20
CA ARG A 73 18.69 -0.13 -2.54
C ARG A 73 19.17 0.76 -1.40
N TYR A 74 18.30 1.58 -0.82
CA TYR A 74 18.62 2.49 0.29
C TYR A 74 19.20 1.78 1.52
N LEU A 75 18.71 0.57 1.81
CA LEU A 75 19.18 -0.29 2.90
C LEU A 75 20.34 -1.21 2.49
N ASP A 76 20.92 -1.02 1.31
CA ASP A 76 21.99 -1.88 0.76
C ASP A 76 21.64 -3.37 0.70
N VAL A 77 20.34 -3.72 0.64
CA VAL A 77 19.87 -5.10 0.43
C VAL A 77 20.23 -5.57 -0.98
N ILE A 78 20.06 -4.69 -1.98
CA ILE A 78 20.48 -4.90 -3.36
C ILE A 78 21.52 -3.87 -3.79
N SER A 79 22.32 -4.23 -4.81
CA SER A 79 23.31 -3.32 -5.37
C SER A 79 22.67 -2.21 -6.22
N GLU A 80 23.38 -1.08 -6.38
CA GLU A 80 23.02 0.01 -7.28
C GLU A 80 22.81 -0.47 -8.73
N ASN A 81 23.66 -1.38 -9.19
CA ASN A 81 23.54 -1.94 -10.54
C ASN A 81 22.23 -2.73 -10.71
N ARG A 82 21.80 -3.48 -9.68
CA ARG A 82 20.52 -4.20 -9.72
C ARG A 82 19.33 -3.25 -9.73
N TYR A 83 19.38 -2.19 -8.93
CA TYR A 83 18.36 -1.14 -8.92
C TYR A 83 18.25 -0.43 -10.27
N THR A 84 19.38 -0.06 -10.88
CA THR A 84 19.41 0.54 -12.21
C THR A 84 18.85 -0.41 -13.28
N THR A 85 19.16 -1.72 -13.18
CA THR A 85 18.64 -2.75 -14.09
C THR A 85 17.11 -2.88 -13.97
N TYR A 86 16.56 -2.79 -12.76
CA TYR A 86 15.11 -2.77 -12.55
C TYR A 86 14.45 -1.61 -13.31
N TRP A 87 14.96 -0.38 -13.17
CA TRP A 87 14.42 0.78 -13.84
C TRP A 87 14.56 0.72 -15.36
N LYS A 88 15.69 0.22 -15.85
CA LYS A 88 15.86 -0.02 -17.30
C LYS A 88 14.80 -1.00 -17.80
N LYS A 89 14.62 -2.12 -17.12
CA LYS A 89 13.61 -3.12 -17.51
C LYS A 89 12.19 -2.51 -17.46
N LYS A 90 11.83 -1.78 -16.42
CA LYS A 90 10.52 -1.12 -16.29
C LYS A 90 10.27 -0.13 -17.42
N ASN A 91 11.28 0.64 -17.84
CA ASN A 91 11.14 1.65 -18.88
C ASN A 91 11.09 1.06 -20.30
N PHE A 92 11.76 -0.07 -20.54
CA PHE A 92 11.86 -0.65 -21.89
C PHE A 92 10.92 -1.82 -22.15
N ASP A 93 10.35 -2.45 -21.12
CA ASP A 93 9.40 -3.57 -21.22
C ASP A 93 8.00 -3.15 -20.75
N PRO A 94 7.07 -2.86 -21.68
CA PRO A 94 5.71 -2.47 -21.34
C PRO A 94 4.94 -3.54 -20.54
N ASN A 95 5.22 -4.82 -20.76
CA ASN A 95 4.57 -5.90 -20.03
C ASN A 95 5.04 -5.93 -18.57
N PHE A 96 6.34 -5.78 -18.35
CA PHE A 96 6.91 -5.69 -17.01
C PHE A 96 6.40 -4.44 -16.28
N LYS A 97 6.36 -3.29 -16.97
CA LYS A 97 5.79 -2.05 -16.44
C LYS A 97 4.35 -2.23 -15.99
N SER A 98 3.51 -2.81 -16.84
CA SER A 98 2.11 -3.10 -16.51
C SER A 98 1.97 -4.01 -15.28
N GLN A 99 2.81 -5.05 -15.16
CA GLN A 99 2.82 -5.92 -14.00
C GLN A 99 3.23 -5.17 -12.71
N VAL A 100 4.24 -4.30 -12.78
CA VAL A 100 4.70 -3.48 -11.64
C VAL A 100 3.62 -2.50 -11.20
N GLU A 101 2.99 -1.80 -12.14
CA GLU A 101 2.03 -0.73 -11.87
C GLU A 101 0.62 -1.25 -11.53
N LYS A 102 0.29 -2.49 -11.91
CA LYS A 102 -0.97 -3.10 -11.53
C LYS A 102 -1.08 -3.15 -10.00
N SER A 103 -1.97 -2.35 -9.44
CA SER A 103 -2.29 -2.43 -8.03
C SER A 103 -2.96 -3.77 -7.73
N ILE A 104 -2.53 -4.45 -6.66
CA ILE A 104 -3.21 -5.62 -6.10
C ILE A 104 -4.14 -5.17 -4.98
N ILE A 105 -3.97 -3.94 -4.52
CA ILE A 105 -4.86 -3.32 -3.55
C ILE A 105 -6.14 -3.04 -4.32
N ASP A 106 -7.21 -3.78 -4.00
CA ASP A 106 -8.56 -3.42 -4.41
C ASP A 106 -8.80 -1.97 -3.99
N ASP A 107 -9.59 -1.23 -4.77
CA ASP A 107 -9.95 0.15 -4.44
C ASP A 107 -10.19 0.27 -2.94
N GLU A 108 -9.49 1.19 -2.31
CA GLU A 108 -9.52 1.40 -0.86
C GLU A 108 -10.91 1.88 -0.44
N HIS A 109 -11.85 0.94 -0.41
CA HIS A 109 -13.19 1.19 0.10
C HIS A 109 -13.17 1.13 1.61
N SER A 110 -13.48 2.26 2.23
CA SER A 110 -13.71 2.29 3.65
C SER A 110 -14.88 1.36 3.99
N THR A 111 -14.60 0.21 4.56
CA THR A 111 -15.62 -0.73 5.07
C THR A 111 -16.36 -0.19 6.30
N ARG A 112 -15.94 0.98 6.83
CA ARG A 112 -16.52 1.60 8.02
C ARG A 112 -18.02 1.86 7.88
N PHE A 113 -18.46 2.38 6.74
CA PHE A 113 -19.88 2.65 6.48
C PHE A 113 -20.68 1.35 6.45
N GLU A 114 -20.17 0.36 5.74
CA GLU A 114 -20.78 -0.97 5.65
C GLU A 114 -20.87 -1.65 7.04
N ASN A 115 -19.77 -1.62 7.79
CA ASN A 115 -19.73 -2.13 9.16
C ASN A 115 -20.72 -1.43 10.11
N LEU A 116 -20.89 -0.12 9.98
CA LEU A 116 -21.88 0.63 10.77
C LEU A 116 -23.31 0.22 10.44
N ILE A 117 -23.61 -0.06 9.17
CA ILE A 117 -24.94 -0.54 8.75
C ILE A 117 -25.22 -1.93 9.32
N TYR A 118 -24.29 -2.87 9.17
CA TYR A 118 -24.45 -4.22 9.74
C TYR A 118 -24.53 -4.20 11.26
N ARG A 119 -23.78 -3.31 11.93
CA ARG A 119 -23.89 -3.10 13.37
C ARG A 119 -25.27 -2.55 13.75
N ALA A 120 -25.80 -1.57 13.02
CA ALA A 120 -27.13 -1.03 13.28
C ALA A 120 -28.23 -2.07 13.02
N LEU A 121 -28.06 -2.91 12.01
CA LEU A 121 -28.97 -4.02 11.69
C LEU A 121 -28.95 -5.08 12.82
N SER A 122 -27.78 -5.53 13.24
CA SER A 122 -27.63 -6.51 14.34
C SER A 122 -28.16 -6.00 15.68
N SER A 123 -28.10 -4.68 15.89
CA SER A 123 -28.63 -4.03 17.09
C SER A 123 -30.13 -3.70 16.99
N GLY A 124 -30.81 -4.06 15.90
CA GLY A 124 -32.21 -3.76 15.67
C GLY A 124 -32.55 -2.27 15.49
N LEU A 125 -31.54 -1.43 15.24
CA LEU A 125 -31.71 0.03 15.06
C LEU A 125 -32.26 0.41 13.67
N ILE A 126 -32.04 -0.46 12.69
CA ILE A 126 -32.56 -0.32 11.33
C ILE A 126 -33.15 -1.64 10.83
N THR A 127 -34.07 -1.58 9.87
CA THR A 127 -34.64 -2.75 9.22
C THR A 127 -33.74 -3.25 8.09
N GLU A 128 -33.90 -4.51 7.69
CA GLU A 128 -33.23 -5.14 6.55
C GLU A 128 -33.44 -4.33 5.27
N SER A 129 -34.66 -3.87 4.99
CA SER A 129 -34.97 -3.02 3.85
C SER A 129 -34.22 -1.69 3.89
N LYS A 130 -34.04 -1.10 5.08
CA LYS A 130 -33.27 0.15 5.23
C LYS A 130 -31.77 -0.10 5.01
N ALA A 131 -31.25 -1.22 5.52
CA ALA A 131 -29.88 -1.62 5.29
C ALA A 131 -29.61 -1.85 3.78
N ALA A 132 -30.52 -2.52 3.08
CA ALA A 132 -30.45 -2.77 1.64
C ALA A 132 -30.36 -1.45 0.84
N VAL A 133 -31.20 -0.48 1.15
CA VAL A 133 -31.17 0.85 0.53
C VAL A 133 -29.85 1.57 0.81
N LEU A 134 -29.37 1.55 2.04
CA LEU A 134 -28.12 2.23 2.42
C LEU A 134 -26.88 1.60 1.80
N LEU A 135 -26.88 0.29 1.60
CA LEU A 135 -25.79 -0.45 0.97
C LEU A 135 -25.89 -0.50 -0.56
N ASN A 136 -26.99 0.03 -1.12
CA ASN A 136 -27.32 -0.11 -2.56
C ASN A 136 -27.27 -1.59 -3.04
N LYS A 137 -27.82 -2.48 -2.20
CA LYS A 137 -27.90 -3.94 -2.42
C LYS A 137 -29.37 -4.38 -2.32
N THR A 138 -29.65 -5.59 -2.77
CA THR A 138 -30.97 -6.19 -2.51
C THR A 138 -31.08 -6.69 -1.06
N THR A 139 -32.28 -6.84 -0.55
CA THR A 139 -32.51 -7.38 0.81
C THR A 139 -31.95 -8.79 0.95
N GLU A 140 -32.05 -9.60 -0.12
CA GLU A 140 -31.50 -10.94 -0.17
C GLU A 140 -29.96 -10.96 -0.07
N GLU A 141 -29.27 -10.08 -0.79
CA GLU A 141 -27.82 -9.94 -0.69
C GLU A 141 -27.37 -9.50 0.69
N VAL A 142 -28.12 -8.58 1.34
CA VAL A 142 -27.84 -8.16 2.70
C VAL A 142 -27.98 -9.31 3.69
N LEU A 143 -29.06 -10.10 3.57
CA LEU A 143 -29.31 -11.25 4.46
C LEU A 143 -28.31 -12.40 4.24
N ASN A 144 -27.90 -12.66 3.01
CA ASN A 144 -26.89 -13.68 2.71
C ASN A 144 -25.51 -13.34 3.33
N ASN A 145 -25.20 -12.06 3.47
CA ASN A 145 -23.98 -11.59 4.11
C ASN A 145 -24.12 -11.39 5.64
N PHE A 146 -25.35 -11.39 6.15
CA PHE A 146 -25.67 -11.18 7.55
C PHE A 146 -25.81 -12.51 8.29
N VAL A 147 -24.67 -13.07 8.72
CA VAL A 147 -24.63 -14.27 9.56
C VAL A 147 -24.20 -13.85 10.96
N LEU A 148 -25.06 -14.10 11.95
CA LEU A 148 -24.69 -13.89 13.36
C LEU A 148 -23.71 -14.97 13.80
N ALA A 149 -22.60 -14.55 14.44
CA ALA A 149 -21.58 -15.43 15.00
C ALA A 149 -22.02 -16.03 16.34
#